data_618f700a634dc5994e45b83c555ce050
#
_entry.id   618f700a634dc5994e45b83c555ce050
#
_cell.length_a   1.000
_cell.length_b   1.000
_cell.length_c   1.000
_cell.angle_alpha   90.00
_cell.angle_beta   90.00
_cell.angle_gamma   90.00
#
_symmetry.space_group_name_H-M   'P 1'
#
loop_
_entity.id
_entity.type
_entity.pdbx_description
1 polymer ?
#
loop_
_entity_poly.entity_id
_entity_poly.type
_entity_poly.pdbx_seq_one_letter_code
_entity_poly.pdbx_strand_id
1 'polypeptide(L)'
;MANLSKLKRDEMIAFLDELKKTHSDDASIRAFNMIENHLREKKYGLVWEEHSEEVDELLEENIPVLTADPERRLCKDEKLPWNFIIEGDNLQALYLLEKTHRGKVDCIYIDPPYNTGAKDWKYNNDYVDGNDVYRHSKWLSMMKNRLLMAKHLLNPDDSVLIVTIDRGFLSIKGESRSIQPD
;
A
#
# COMPACT_ATOMS: atom_id res chain seq x y z
N MET A 1 -14.87 4.59 -5.44
CA MET A 1 -13.58 3.94 -5.18
C MET A 1 -13.49 2.66 -5.99
N ALA A 2 -12.45 2.52 -6.80
CA ALA A 2 -12.26 1.32 -7.61
C ALA A 2 -11.69 0.19 -6.74
N ASN A 3 -12.33 -0.97 -6.76
CA ASN A 3 -11.77 -2.20 -6.21
C ASN A 3 -10.84 -2.82 -7.26
N LEU A 4 -9.54 -2.58 -7.13
CA LEU A 4 -8.51 -3.01 -8.10
C LEU A 4 -8.50 -4.52 -8.31
N SER A 5 -8.67 -5.31 -7.25
CA SER A 5 -8.75 -6.77 -7.35
C SER A 5 -9.99 -7.23 -8.12
N LYS A 6 -11.11 -6.52 -7.94
CA LYS A 6 -12.33 -6.77 -8.71
C LYS A 6 -12.13 -6.40 -10.17
N LEU A 7 -11.56 -5.24 -10.46
CA LEU A 7 -11.29 -4.79 -11.84
C LEU A 7 -10.39 -5.78 -12.57
N LYS A 8 -9.25 -6.14 -11.97
CA LYS A 8 -8.32 -7.14 -12.54
C LYS A 8 -9.01 -8.49 -12.80
N ARG A 9 -9.87 -8.94 -11.88
CA ARG A 9 -10.63 -10.18 -12.05
C ARG A 9 -11.64 -10.07 -13.18
N ASP A 10 -12.39 -8.98 -13.25
CA ASP A 10 -13.38 -8.74 -14.29
C ASP A 10 -12.72 -8.62 -15.68
N GLU A 11 -11.53 -8.00 -15.78
CA GLU A 11 -10.70 -7.98 -16.99
C GLU A 11 -10.25 -9.38 -17.41
N MET A 12 -9.78 -10.21 -16.46
CA MET A 12 -9.40 -11.59 -16.74
C MET A 12 -10.59 -12.44 -17.24
N ILE A 13 -11.75 -12.24 -16.65
CA ILE A 13 -12.98 -12.93 -17.10
C ILE A 13 -13.36 -12.47 -18.51
N ALA A 14 -13.33 -11.17 -18.78
CA ALA A 14 -13.60 -10.64 -20.11
C ALA A 14 -12.62 -11.18 -21.16
N PHE A 15 -11.35 -11.29 -20.83
CA PHE A 15 -10.33 -11.87 -21.70
C PHE A 15 -10.59 -13.37 -21.95
N LEU A 16 -11.00 -14.13 -20.92
CA LEU A 16 -11.39 -15.54 -21.08
C LEU A 16 -12.60 -15.69 -22.01
N ASP A 17 -13.57 -14.79 -21.92
CA ASP A 17 -14.75 -14.80 -22.80
C ASP A 17 -14.36 -14.54 -24.28
N GLU A 18 -13.34 -13.72 -24.52
CA GLU A 18 -12.75 -13.52 -25.86
C GLU A 18 -12.02 -14.77 -26.36
N LEU A 19 -11.22 -15.40 -25.50
CA LEU A 19 -10.51 -16.64 -25.85
C LEU A 19 -11.48 -17.77 -26.18
N LYS A 20 -12.61 -17.90 -25.47
CA LYS A 20 -13.66 -18.88 -25.76
C LYS A 20 -14.29 -18.70 -27.15
N LYS A 21 -14.29 -17.48 -27.70
CA LYS A 21 -14.81 -17.22 -29.07
C LYS A 21 -13.85 -17.72 -30.14
N THR A 22 -12.54 -17.73 -29.86
CA THR A 22 -11.49 -18.08 -30.82
C THR A 22 -11.03 -19.52 -30.70
N HIS A 23 -11.25 -20.18 -29.55
CA HIS A 23 -10.84 -21.54 -29.24
C HIS A 23 -12.08 -22.36 -28.87
N SER A 24 -12.61 -23.10 -29.82
CA SER A 24 -13.87 -23.84 -29.68
C SER A 24 -13.69 -25.34 -29.44
N ASP A 25 -12.46 -25.82 -29.27
CA ASP A 25 -12.22 -27.22 -28.95
C ASP A 25 -12.55 -27.54 -27.49
N ASP A 26 -13.01 -28.76 -27.25
CA ASP A 26 -13.52 -29.23 -25.96
C ASP A 26 -12.48 -29.12 -24.81
N ALA A 27 -11.19 -29.26 -25.11
CA ALA A 27 -10.14 -29.19 -24.10
C ALA A 27 -9.90 -27.76 -23.65
N SER A 28 -9.81 -26.82 -24.60
CA SER A 28 -9.68 -25.39 -24.33
C SER A 28 -10.88 -24.84 -23.56
N ILE A 29 -12.09 -25.19 -23.98
CA ILE A 29 -13.32 -24.74 -23.30
C ILE A 29 -13.36 -25.24 -21.85
N ARG A 30 -13.00 -26.52 -21.60
CA ARG A 30 -12.91 -27.03 -20.23
C ARG A 30 -11.88 -26.29 -19.38
N ALA A 31 -10.71 -26.02 -19.92
CA ALA A 31 -9.65 -25.29 -19.23
C ALA A 31 -10.10 -23.87 -18.90
N PHE A 32 -10.70 -23.14 -19.83
CA PHE A 32 -11.21 -21.78 -19.59
C PHE A 32 -12.32 -21.76 -18.55
N ASN A 33 -13.24 -22.74 -18.56
CA ASN A 33 -14.28 -22.84 -17.55
C ASN A 33 -13.71 -23.14 -16.16
N MET A 34 -12.68 -23.96 -16.05
CA MET A 34 -11.98 -24.20 -14.78
C MET A 34 -11.34 -22.92 -14.23
N ILE A 35 -10.65 -22.15 -15.08
CA ILE A 35 -10.01 -20.89 -14.70
C ILE A 35 -11.09 -19.88 -14.29
N GLU A 36 -12.16 -19.75 -15.05
CA GLU A 36 -13.26 -18.83 -14.72
C GLU A 36 -13.92 -19.19 -13.38
N ASN A 37 -14.16 -20.48 -13.12
CA ASN A 37 -14.71 -20.93 -11.85
C ASN A 37 -13.80 -20.54 -10.68
N HIS A 38 -12.47 -20.75 -10.80
CA HIS A 38 -11.51 -20.33 -9.79
C HIS A 38 -11.45 -18.80 -9.57
N LEU A 39 -11.62 -18.01 -10.63
CA LEU A 39 -11.71 -16.56 -10.52
C LEU A 39 -12.98 -16.10 -9.82
N ARG A 40 -14.08 -16.85 -9.96
CA ARG A 40 -15.40 -16.56 -9.36
C ARG A 40 -15.55 -17.13 -7.95
N GLU A 41 -14.74 -18.10 -7.56
CA GLU A 41 -14.80 -18.70 -6.22
C GLU A 41 -14.58 -17.67 -5.13
N LYS A 42 -15.44 -17.69 -4.12
CA LYS A 42 -15.23 -16.91 -2.89
C LYS A 42 -14.09 -17.55 -2.12
N LYS A 43 -12.99 -16.82 -1.98
CA LYS A 43 -11.88 -17.24 -1.10
C LYS A 43 -12.33 -17.05 0.34
N TYR A 44 -12.30 -18.15 1.13
CA TYR A 44 -12.50 -18.09 2.58
C TYR A 44 -11.19 -17.71 3.25
N GLY A 45 -11.25 -16.80 4.22
CA GLY A 45 -10.08 -16.30 4.95
C GLY A 45 -9.91 -14.80 4.78
N LEU A 46 -8.70 -14.30 4.99
CA LEU A 46 -8.38 -12.89 4.75
C LEU A 46 -8.38 -12.63 3.24
N VAL A 47 -9.48 -12.12 2.70
CA VAL A 47 -9.56 -11.65 1.32
C VAL A 47 -9.09 -10.22 1.31
N TRP A 48 -7.89 -9.99 0.81
CA TRP A 48 -7.38 -8.65 0.58
C TRP A 48 -7.76 -8.19 -0.83
N GLU A 49 -8.67 -7.24 -0.88
CA GLU A 49 -9.02 -6.53 -2.11
C GLU A 49 -8.21 -5.23 -2.17
N GLU A 50 -7.33 -5.10 -3.15
CA GLU A 50 -6.56 -3.87 -3.34
C GLU A 50 -7.50 -2.72 -3.73
N HIS A 51 -7.36 -1.60 -3.03
CA HIS A 51 -8.05 -0.34 -3.32
C HIS A 51 -7.01 0.71 -3.68
N SER A 52 -7.27 1.53 -4.70
CA SER A 52 -6.46 2.71 -4.99
C SER A 52 -6.76 3.81 -3.99
N GLU A 53 -5.74 4.53 -3.56
CA GLU A 53 -5.92 5.82 -2.90
C GLU A 53 -5.96 6.93 -3.96
N GLU A 54 -6.63 8.04 -3.64
CA GLU A 54 -6.64 9.24 -4.49
C GLU A 54 -5.21 9.76 -4.75
N VAL A 55 -4.33 9.60 -3.77
CA VAL A 55 -2.93 9.97 -3.87
C VAL A 55 -2.17 9.13 -4.90
N ASP A 56 -2.53 7.85 -5.09
CA ASP A 56 -1.92 7.00 -6.13
C ASP A 56 -2.26 7.56 -7.52
N GLU A 57 -3.53 7.94 -7.75
CA GLU A 57 -3.98 8.52 -9.02
C GLU A 57 -3.32 9.89 -9.26
N LEU A 58 -3.20 10.71 -8.22
CA LEU A 58 -2.50 12.00 -8.33
C LEU A 58 -1.02 11.87 -8.69
N LEU A 59 -0.34 10.84 -8.19
CA LEU A 59 1.08 10.58 -8.47
C LEU A 59 1.34 10.06 -9.89
N GLU A 60 0.34 9.51 -10.58
CA GLU A 60 0.45 9.13 -11.99
C GLU A 60 0.55 10.35 -12.91
N GLU A 61 -0.17 11.42 -12.60
CA GLU A 61 -0.28 12.61 -13.44
C GLU A 61 0.55 13.80 -12.94
N ASN A 62 0.97 13.80 -11.66
CA ASN A 62 1.62 14.93 -11.01
C ASN A 62 2.92 14.53 -10.34
N ILE A 63 3.87 15.46 -10.33
CA ILE A 63 5.11 15.33 -9.57
C ILE A 63 5.00 16.20 -8.32
N PRO A 64 5.03 15.62 -7.10
CA PRO A 64 5.01 16.39 -5.88
C PRO A 64 6.30 17.23 -5.76
N VAL A 65 6.21 18.36 -5.08
CA VAL A 65 7.35 19.24 -4.81
C VAL A 65 7.39 19.64 -3.34
N LEU A 66 8.59 19.82 -2.79
CA LEU A 66 8.79 20.38 -1.46
C LEU A 66 8.95 21.90 -1.56
N THR A 67 8.18 22.62 -0.75
CA THR A 67 8.33 24.07 -0.60
C THR A 67 8.87 24.36 0.78
N ALA A 68 9.99 25.08 0.85
CA ALA A 68 10.56 25.47 2.13
C ALA A 68 9.69 26.53 2.82
N ASP A 69 9.48 26.38 4.13
CA ASP A 69 8.86 27.39 4.98
C ASP A 69 9.96 28.06 5.83
N PRO A 70 10.49 29.23 5.39
CA PRO A 70 11.56 29.91 6.10
C PRO A 70 11.15 30.44 7.47
N GLU A 71 9.85 30.70 7.69
CA GLU A 71 9.36 31.26 8.97
C GLU A 71 9.39 30.21 10.09
N ARG A 72 9.25 28.93 9.72
CA ARG A 72 9.32 27.77 10.64
C ARG A 72 10.73 27.23 10.85
N ARG A 73 11.74 27.86 10.31
CA ARG A 73 13.15 27.44 10.47
C ARG A 73 13.62 27.66 11.91
N LEU A 74 13.85 26.57 12.66
CA LEU A 74 14.24 26.61 14.07
C LEU A 74 15.73 26.88 14.26
N CYS A 75 16.58 26.40 13.36
CA CYS A 75 18.03 26.60 13.44
C CYS A 75 18.54 27.45 12.27
N LYS A 76 19.36 28.46 12.58
CA LYS A 76 19.97 29.36 11.58
C LYS A 76 21.41 28.99 11.23
N ASP A 77 22.05 28.07 11.98
CA ASP A 77 23.41 27.65 11.73
C ASP A 77 23.47 26.59 10.64
N GLU A 78 23.96 26.95 9.47
CA GLU A 78 24.08 26.08 8.30
C GLU A 78 25.17 25.00 8.43
N LYS A 79 26.01 25.07 9.47
CA LYS A 79 27.05 24.08 9.71
C LYS A 79 26.57 22.87 10.51
N LEU A 80 25.38 22.95 11.11
CA LEU A 80 24.83 21.86 11.87
C LEU A 80 24.06 20.88 10.94
N PRO A 81 24.00 19.59 11.30
CA PRO A 81 23.17 18.63 10.58
C PRO A 81 21.71 19.09 10.55
N TRP A 82 21.07 18.94 9.42
CA TRP A 82 19.68 19.33 9.24
C TRP A 82 18.73 18.25 9.74
N ASN A 83 17.72 18.68 10.49
CA ASN A 83 16.51 17.89 10.78
C ASN A 83 15.35 18.52 10.02
N PHE A 84 14.55 17.69 9.36
CA PHE A 84 13.44 18.15 8.54
C PHE A 84 12.12 17.71 9.14
N ILE A 85 11.12 18.59 9.09
CA ILE A 85 9.73 18.26 9.26
C ILE A 85 9.10 18.45 7.88
N ILE A 86 8.50 17.39 7.34
CA ILE A 86 7.79 17.44 6.07
C ILE A 86 6.30 17.33 6.40
N GLU A 87 5.53 18.35 6.05
CA GLU A 87 4.10 18.43 6.28
C GLU A 87 3.37 18.16 4.95
N GLY A 88 2.43 17.21 4.95
CA GLY A 88 1.65 16.83 3.77
C GLY A 88 1.26 15.36 3.79
N ASP A 89 0.77 14.85 2.67
CA ASP A 89 0.52 13.43 2.53
C ASP A 89 1.84 12.64 2.59
N ASN A 90 1.87 11.63 3.45
CA ASN A 90 3.10 10.89 3.72
C ASN A 90 3.54 10.01 2.53
N LEU A 91 2.64 9.52 1.67
CA LEU A 91 3.01 8.76 0.49
C LEU A 91 3.69 9.66 -0.55
N GLN A 92 3.19 10.89 -0.75
CA GLN A 92 3.83 11.88 -1.60
C GLN A 92 5.21 12.28 -1.05
N ALA A 93 5.32 12.47 0.27
CA ALA A 93 6.59 12.78 0.92
C ALA A 93 7.62 11.65 0.76
N LEU A 94 7.22 10.40 0.94
CA LEU A 94 8.06 9.22 0.73
C LEU A 94 8.52 9.11 -0.74
N TYR A 95 7.64 9.40 -1.69
CA TYR A 95 7.95 9.39 -3.11
C TYR A 95 9.03 10.43 -3.47
N LEU A 96 8.95 11.61 -2.86
CA LEU A 96 9.99 12.65 -3.01
C LEU A 96 11.31 12.23 -2.37
N LEU A 97 11.26 11.70 -1.15
CA LEU A 97 12.45 11.22 -0.43
C LEU A 97 13.15 10.09 -1.17
N GLU A 98 12.42 9.23 -1.87
CA GLU A 98 13.03 8.17 -2.68
C GLU A 98 14.00 8.72 -3.71
N LYS A 99 13.70 9.87 -4.33
CA LYS A 99 14.58 10.48 -5.36
C LYS A 99 15.93 10.90 -4.80
N THR A 100 16.00 11.25 -3.53
CA THR A 100 17.20 11.84 -2.89
C THR A 100 17.84 10.94 -1.82
N HIS A 101 17.05 10.07 -1.19
CA HIS A 101 17.45 9.27 -0.02
C HIS A 101 17.32 7.75 -0.23
N ARG A 102 17.17 7.28 -1.46
CA ARG A 102 17.10 5.85 -1.76
C ARG A 102 18.33 5.13 -1.20
N GLY A 103 18.10 4.09 -0.38
CA GLY A 103 19.15 3.29 0.22
C GLY A 103 20.05 4.00 1.24
N LYS A 104 19.58 5.13 1.82
CA LYS A 104 20.39 5.97 2.72
C LYS A 104 19.82 6.11 4.13
N VAL A 105 18.67 5.52 4.41
CA VAL A 105 18.00 5.63 5.70
C VAL A 105 18.34 4.40 6.55
N ASP A 106 18.92 4.61 7.71
CA ASP A 106 19.33 3.51 8.60
C ASP A 106 18.20 3.06 9.53
N CYS A 107 17.27 3.96 9.86
CA CYS A 107 16.14 3.62 10.73
C CYS A 107 14.87 4.34 10.29
N ILE A 108 13.78 3.57 10.16
CA ILE A 108 12.44 4.09 9.98
C ILE A 108 11.58 3.63 11.15
N TYR A 109 10.95 4.58 11.86
CA TYR A 109 9.98 4.32 12.90
C TYR A 109 8.62 4.85 12.45
N ILE A 110 7.59 4.02 12.51
CA ILE A 110 6.22 4.40 12.15
C ILE A 110 5.23 3.93 13.20
N ASP A 111 4.24 4.77 13.45
CA ASP A 111 3.09 4.50 14.30
C ASP A 111 1.81 4.72 13.48
N PRO A 112 1.40 3.73 12.66
CA PRO A 112 0.25 3.87 11.79
C PRO A 112 -1.06 3.81 12.58
N PRO A 113 -2.19 4.27 11.99
CA PRO A 113 -3.49 4.07 12.62
C PRO A 113 -3.77 2.58 12.81
N TYR A 114 -4.27 2.20 14.00
CA TYR A 114 -4.40 0.80 14.40
C TYR A 114 -5.63 0.09 13.81
N ASN A 115 -6.44 0.81 13.03
CA ASN A 115 -7.63 0.26 12.36
C ASN A 115 -8.64 -0.38 13.32
N THR A 116 -8.80 0.21 14.51
CA THR A 116 -9.67 -0.28 15.58
C THR A 116 -11.15 -0.16 15.27
N GLY A 117 -11.52 0.68 14.29
CA GLY A 117 -12.91 1.00 13.94
C GLY A 117 -13.45 2.25 14.65
N ALA A 118 -12.60 2.95 15.39
CA ALA A 118 -12.99 4.16 16.13
C ALA A 118 -13.11 5.42 15.26
N LYS A 119 -13.08 5.31 13.93
CA LYS A 119 -13.03 6.43 12.97
C LYS A 119 -11.84 7.37 13.21
N ASP A 120 -10.70 6.78 13.54
CA ASP A 120 -9.46 7.46 13.91
C ASP A 120 -8.52 7.72 12.72
N TRP A 121 -8.85 7.20 11.56
CA TRP A 121 -8.06 7.38 10.34
C TRP A 121 -8.93 7.60 9.10
N LYS A 122 -8.31 8.18 8.08
CA LYS A 122 -8.96 8.52 6.81
C LYS A 122 -8.39 7.71 5.66
N TYR A 123 -9.27 7.41 4.72
CA TYR A 123 -8.93 6.87 3.42
C TYR A 123 -9.59 7.73 2.35
N ASN A 124 -8.80 8.31 1.45
CA ASN A 124 -9.28 9.32 0.48
C ASN A 124 -10.07 10.46 1.15
N ASN A 125 -9.50 11.05 2.21
CA ASN A 125 -10.08 12.13 3.00
C ASN A 125 -11.34 11.79 3.82
N ASP A 126 -11.94 10.62 3.63
CA ASP A 126 -13.10 10.17 4.39
C ASP A 126 -12.70 9.28 5.58
N TYR A 127 -13.32 9.51 6.73
CA TYR A 127 -13.13 8.64 7.89
C TYR A 127 -13.65 7.23 7.60
N VAL A 128 -12.82 6.22 7.88
CA VAL A 128 -13.21 4.82 7.69
C VAL A 128 -14.12 4.37 8.84
N ASP A 129 -15.34 3.94 8.49
CA ASP A 129 -16.33 3.47 9.45
C ASP A 129 -15.96 2.06 9.98
N GLY A 130 -16.26 1.81 11.26
CA GLY A 130 -16.07 0.49 11.88
C GLY A 130 -16.85 -0.64 11.21
N ASN A 131 -17.97 -0.31 10.57
CA ASN A 131 -18.83 -1.25 9.83
C ASN A 131 -18.45 -1.40 8.35
N ASP A 132 -17.43 -0.69 7.88
CA ASP A 132 -16.98 -0.81 6.50
C ASP A 132 -16.40 -2.21 6.26
N VAL A 133 -17.04 -2.98 5.41
CA VAL A 133 -16.65 -4.37 5.08
C VAL A 133 -15.26 -4.46 4.43
N TYR A 134 -14.80 -3.35 3.84
CA TYR A 134 -13.47 -3.24 3.22
C TYR A 134 -12.42 -2.53 4.10
N ARG A 135 -12.76 -2.24 5.35
CA ARG A 135 -11.87 -1.52 6.29
C ARG A 135 -10.46 -2.11 6.34
N HIS A 136 -10.36 -3.42 6.48
CA HIS A 136 -9.08 -4.10 6.55
C HIS A 136 -8.33 -4.08 5.22
N SER A 137 -9.03 -4.25 4.10
CA SER A 137 -8.42 -4.19 2.77
C SER A 137 -7.92 -2.78 2.43
N LYS A 138 -8.68 -1.75 2.79
CA LYS A 138 -8.26 -0.35 2.65
C LYS A 138 -7.00 -0.06 3.47
N TRP A 139 -6.99 -0.48 4.73
CA TRP A 139 -5.83 -0.30 5.61
C TRP A 139 -4.59 -1.01 5.08
N LEU A 140 -4.74 -2.25 4.61
CA LEU A 140 -3.64 -3.01 4.01
C LEU A 140 -3.13 -2.35 2.73
N SER A 141 -4.00 -1.83 1.88
CA SER A 141 -3.61 -1.11 0.65
C SER A 141 -2.82 0.16 0.98
N MET A 142 -3.32 0.96 1.92
CA MET A 142 -2.64 2.15 2.42
C MET A 142 -1.24 1.83 2.97
N MET A 143 -1.13 0.80 3.82
CA MET A 143 0.13 0.40 4.43
C MET A 143 1.11 -0.20 3.41
N LYS A 144 0.63 -1.03 2.47
CA LYS A 144 1.47 -1.66 1.44
C LYS A 144 2.28 -0.63 0.66
N ASN A 145 1.62 0.40 0.14
CA ASN A 145 2.28 1.41 -0.69
C ASN A 145 3.36 2.16 0.11
N ARG A 146 3.06 2.53 1.34
CA ARG A 146 4.02 3.21 2.23
C ARG A 146 5.19 2.32 2.65
N LEU A 147 4.95 1.05 2.95
CA LEU A 147 6.01 0.10 3.29
C LEU A 147 6.91 -0.23 2.09
N LEU A 148 6.37 -0.30 0.88
CA LEU A 148 7.18 -0.45 -0.33
C LEU A 148 8.12 0.74 -0.53
N MET A 149 7.62 1.97 -0.34
CA MET A 149 8.45 3.17 -0.42
C MET A 149 9.49 3.21 0.71
N ALA A 150 9.10 2.86 1.94
CA ALA A 150 10.02 2.75 3.08
C ALA A 150 11.16 1.75 2.79
N LYS A 151 10.85 0.60 2.19
CA LYS A 151 11.85 -0.40 1.78
C LYS A 151 12.87 0.19 0.81
N HIS A 152 12.43 1.03 -0.14
CA HIS A 152 13.35 1.68 -1.08
C HIS A 152 14.27 2.72 -0.43
N LEU A 153 13.83 3.33 0.66
CA LEU A 153 14.63 4.31 1.41
C LEU A 153 15.68 3.66 2.30
N LEU A 154 15.36 2.48 2.85
CA LEU A 154 16.24 1.78 3.78
C LEU A 154 17.58 1.39 3.14
N ASN A 155 18.65 1.57 3.92
CA ASN A 155 19.97 1.07 3.57
C ASN A 155 19.93 -0.46 3.49
N PRO A 156 20.32 -1.08 2.37
CA PRO A 156 20.21 -2.51 2.20
C PRO A 156 21.13 -3.34 3.11
N ASP A 157 22.23 -2.75 3.61
CA ASP A 157 23.25 -3.47 4.35
C ASP A 157 22.98 -3.48 5.86
N ASP A 158 22.54 -2.34 6.42
CA ASP A 158 22.33 -2.19 7.87
C ASP A 158 21.25 -1.16 8.16
N SER A 159 20.02 -1.62 8.24
CA SER A 159 18.88 -0.75 8.54
C SER A 159 17.77 -1.48 9.28
N VAL A 160 16.89 -0.72 9.93
CA VAL A 160 15.77 -1.25 10.67
C VAL A 160 14.47 -0.49 10.39
N LEU A 161 13.38 -1.23 10.23
CA LEU A 161 12.02 -0.71 10.20
C LEU A 161 11.29 -1.14 11.48
N ILE A 162 10.82 -0.18 12.26
CA ILE A 162 10.03 -0.39 13.47
C ILE A 162 8.61 0.07 13.21
N VAL A 163 7.65 -0.83 13.41
CA VAL A 163 6.23 -0.55 13.25
C VAL A 163 5.52 -0.85 14.57
N THR A 164 4.88 0.15 15.16
CA THR A 164 4.01 -0.04 16.32
C THR A 164 2.59 -0.35 15.85
N ILE A 165 1.94 -1.33 16.49
CA ILE A 165 0.56 -1.71 16.14
C ILE A 165 -0.12 -2.33 17.36
N ASP A 166 -1.44 -2.15 17.48
CA ASP A 166 -2.21 -2.75 18.55
C ASP A 166 -2.37 -4.26 18.35
N ARG A 167 -2.34 -5.00 19.48
CA ARG A 167 -2.48 -6.46 19.54
C ARG A 167 -3.79 -6.99 18.93
N GLY A 168 -4.84 -6.19 18.91
CA GLY A 168 -6.13 -6.57 18.33
C GLY A 168 -6.08 -6.93 16.84
N PHE A 169 -5.04 -6.47 16.12
CA PHE A 169 -4.84 -6.74 14.71
C PHE A 169 -3.98 -7.97 14.41
N LEU A 170 -3.19 -8.43 15.36
CA LEU A 170 -2.28 -9.59 15.24
C LEU A 170 -2.90 -10.92 15.60
N SER A 171 -4.19 -11.14 15.38
CA SER A 171 -4.79 -12.48 15.41
C SER A 171 -4.46 -13.33 14.17
N ILE A 172 -3.41 -13.00 13.45
CA ILE A 172 -2.79 -13.91 12.50
C ILE A 172 -1.83 -14.77 13.28
N LYS A 173 -2.24 -15.99 13.63
CA LYS A 173 -1.33 -17.05 14.02
C LYS A 173 -0.41 -17.35 12.84
N GLY A 174 0.70 -16.66 12.77
CA GLY A 174 1.78 -16.89 11.82
C GLY A 174 3.08 -16.61 12.56
N GLU A 175 3.92 -17.62 12.63
CA GLU A 175 5.26 -17.53 13.18
C GLU A 175 5.96 -16.27 12.67
N SER A 176 6.51 -15.50 13.59
CA SER A 176 7.42 -14.41 13.29
C SER A 176 8.64 -14.98 12.53
N ARG A 177 8.55 -14.98 11.21
CA ARG A 177 9.74 -15.16 10.40
C ARG A 177 10.37 -13.78 10.27
N SER A 178 11.55 -13.63 10.90
CA SER A 178 12.48 -12.59 10.53
C SER A 178 12.69 -12.67 9.01
N ILE A 179 12.33 -11.61 8.29
CA ILE A 179 12.67 -11.49 6.87
C ILE A 179 14.17 -11.27 6.85
N GLN A 180 14.93 -12.35 6.66
CA GLN A 180 16.33 -12.21 6.29
C GLN A 180 16.38 -11.79 4.82
N PRO A 181 17.24 -10.84 4.45
CA PRO A 181 17.46 -10.50 3.06
C PRO A 181 18.16 -11.69 2.36
N ASP A 182 17.57 -12.12 1.22
CA ASP A 182 18.28 -12.89 0.20
C ASP A 182 19.09 -11.96 -0.69
#